data_8afd698ce76f6f1b41475b51f5a893eb
#
_entry.id   8afd698ce76f6f1b41475b51f5a893eb
#
_cell.length_a   1.000
_cell.length_b   1.000
_cell.length_c   1.000
_cell.angle_alpha   90.00
_cell.angle_beta   90.00
_cell.angle_gamma   90.00
#
_symmetry.space_group_name_H-M   'P 1'
#
loop_
_entity.id
_entity.type
_entity.pdbx_description
1 polymer ?
#
loop_
_entity_poly.entity_id
_entity_poly.type
_entity_poly.pdbx_seq_one_letter_code
_entity_poly.pdbx_strand_id
1 'polypeptide(L)'
;MRPSNPSNAPEFDSSSESNLDRGLGPWQATGLNIANMIGIGPFVTIPLFIAAMSGPQAMIAWVLAAILVVCDGLVWSELGAAIPGSGGTYHFLKRIFGIYPWGRILPFLFIWQFMVSGAMEIASGYIGALEYLKYAMPWLEERMEPLWGGSRWIAVITIFLVTLLLCRRIRNIGWIVILMTSGALLTVALVILVGWWHMDWSRITFPENAFRLDATFASGLGAAMMIAIYDYLGYYNVCHLGDEVREPARTIPLAVMTSVIVVALIYMTMNLAIMGVVPWQEAMKSKNIAADFMETLYGRPWAVAFTWLILWTALASVFALTLGYSRIPYAAARQGDFFRVFGKIHPTEKYPWVSLMTLGLLTAVFCFLDLGTVISAAVCVRIVVQFLGQIAALHIVRTTRPDIQFPFRMWLYPIPSIIAAFGWIFVLVVADRIALLLSLGVVVSGLSIYFIQGGGPRDA
;
A
#
# COMPACT_ATOMS: atom_id res chain seq x y z
N MET A 1 -40.34 -23.60 0.85
CA MET A 1 -40.33 -22.29 0.17
C MET A 1 -39.72 -22.50 -1.21
N ARG A 2 -40.47 -22.27 -2.29
CA ARG A 2 -39.98 -22.45 -3.67
C ARG A 2 -38.99 -21.33 -3.98
N PRO A 3 -37.87 -21.59 -4.72
CA PRO A 3 -36.94 -20.54 -5.13
C PRO A 3 -37.67 -19.59 -6.09
N SER A 4 -37.54 -18.30 -5.83
CA SER A 4 -38.05 -17.23 -6.70
C SER A 4 -37.40 -17.31 -8.08
N ASN A 5 -38.20 -17.08 -9.09
CA ASN A 5 -37.87 -17.12 -10.51
C ASN A 5 -36.66 -16.26 -10.85
N PRO A 6 -35.60 -16.76 -11.52
CA PRO A 6 -34.40 -16.02 -11.84
C PRO A 6 -34.57 -14.84 -12.84
N SER A 7 -35.77 -14.65 -13.39
CA SER A 7 -36.07 -13.57 -14.34
C SER A 7 -36.31 -12.19 -13.73
N ASN A 8 -36.28 -12.03 -12.39
CA ASN A 8 -36.45 -10.75 -11.68
C ASN A 8 -35.18 -10.28 -10.96
N ALA A 9 -34.00 -10.76 -11.34
CA ALA A 9 -32.78 -10.08 -10.94
C ALA A 9 -32.77 -8.70 -11.59
N PRO A 10 -32.57 -7.59 -10.84
CA PRO A 10 -32.43 -6.28 -11.47
C PRO A 10 -31.28 -6.38 -12.48
N GLU A 11 -31.60 -6.16 -13.76
CA GLU A 11 -30.58 -5.88 -14.77
C GLU A 11 -29.77 -4.71 -14.24
N PHE A 12 -28.58 -4.99 -13.77
CA PHE A 12 -27.61 -3.95 -13.49
C PHE A 12 -27.30 -3.30 -14.83
N ASP A 13 -27.86 -2.12 -15.03
CA ASP A 13 -27.69 -1.29 -16.20
C ASP A 13 -26.19 -1.15 -16.48
N SER A 14 -25.71 -1.90 -17.45
CA SER A 14 -24.34 -1.83 -17.97
C SER A 14 -24.12 -0.50 -18.73
N SER A 15 -25.11 0.36 -18.77
CA SER A 15 -25.11 1.64 -19.48
C SER A 15 -24.70 2.84 -18.64
N SER A 16 -24.28 2.69 -17.38
CA SER A 16 -23.39 3.70 -16.78
C SER A 16 -22.00 3.55 -17.41
N GLU A 17 -21.91 3.73 -18.72
CA GLU A 17 -20.65 3.98 -19.42
C GLU A 17 -19.92 5.07 -18.63
N SER A 18 -18.83 4.67 -17.95
CA SER A 18 -17.91 5.63 -17.41
C SER A 18 -17.45 6.48 -18.61
N ASN A 19 -17.78 7.76 -18.61
CA ASN A 19 -17.33 8.73 -19.61
C ASN A 19 -15.80 8.95 -19.53
N LEU A 20 -15.06 7.95 -19.04
CA LEU A 20 -13.61 7.98 -18.89
C LEU A 20 -12.98 7.32 -20.13
N ASP A 21 -12.08 8.04 -20.76
CA ASP A 21 -11.32 7.53 -21.89
C ASP A 21 -10.41 6.39 -21.45
N ARG A 22 -10.51 5.22 -22.07
CA ARG A 22 -9.60 4.09 -21.86
C ARG A 22 -8.21 4.42 -22.43
N GLY A 23 -7.39 5.10 -21.61
CA GLY A 23 -6.06 5.59 -21.98
C GLY A 23 -4.91 4.67 -21.60
N LEU A 24 -5.06 3.85 -20.53
CA LEU A 24 -3.98 3.08 -19.92
C LEU A 24 -3.70 1.76 -20.68
N GLY A 25 -2.63 1.73 -21.44
CA GLY A 25 -2.09 0.49 -22.04
C GLY A 25 -1.22 -0.30 -21.05
N PRO A 26 -0.68 -1.49 -21.45
CA PRO A 26 0.08 -2.36 -20.56
C PRO A 26 1.28 -1.69 -19.89
N TRP A 27 2.05 -0.90 -20.62
CA TRP A 27 3.24 -0.22 -20.09
C TRP A 27 2.90 0.90 -19.10
N GLN A 28 1.86 1.69 -19.40
CA GLN A 28 1.40 2.75 -18.48
C GLN A 28 0.82 2.14 -17.20
N ALA A 29 0.06 1.06 -17.31
CA ALA A 29 -0.52 0.33 -16.17
C ALA A 29 0.59 -0.29 -15.29
N THR A 30 1.59 -0.93 -15.90
CA THR A 30 2.76 -1.47 -15.18
C THR A 30 3.55 -0.36 -14.50
N GLY A 31 3.84 0.73 -15.22
CA GLY A 31 4.54 1.88 -14.68
C GLY A 31 3.80 2.53 -13.50
N LEU A 32 2.48 2.59 -13.56
CA LEU A 32 1.65 3.08 -12.46
C LEU A 32 1.81 2.22 -11.19
N ASN A 33 1.72 0.90 -11.32
CA ASN A 33 1.93 0.00 -10.18
C ASN A 33 3.35 0.14 -9.62
N ILE A 34 4.38 0.15 -10.46
CA ILE A 34 5.78 0.32 -10.04
C ILE A 34 5.95 1.66 -9.31
N ALA A 35 5.40 2.75 -9.84
CA ALA A 35 5.49 4.08 -9.23
C ALA A 35 4.79 4.15 -7.86
N ASN A 36 3.72 3.37 -7.66
CA ASN A 36 3.05 3.29 -6.37
C ASN A 36 3.78 2.41 -5.34
N MET A 37 4.48 1.37 -5.79
CA MET A 37 5.28 0.51 -4.92
C MET A 37 6.60 1.18 -4.54
N ILE A 38 7.27 1.87 -5.49
CA ILE A 38 8.57 2.51 -5.25
C ILE A 38 8.36 3.89 -4.63
N GLY A 39 8.58 3.95 -3.32
CA GLY A 39 8.50 5.16 -2.52
C GLY A 39 9.64 5.24 -1.51
N ILE A 40 9.40 5.94 -0.41
CA ILE A 40 10.36 6.00 0.71
C ILE A 40 10.45 4.67 1.48
N GLY A 41 9.44 3.79 1.34
CA GLY A 41 9.30 2.54 2.09
C GLY A 41 10.64 1.84 2.33
N PRO A 42 11.33 1.33 1.29
CA PRO A 42 12.57 0.58 1.47
C PRO A 42 13.66 1.33 2.23
N PHE A 43 13.73 2.65 2.10
CA PHE A 43 14.75 3.44 2.79
C PHE A 43 14.52 3.57 4.31
N VAL A 44 13.32 3.27 4.79
CA VAL A 44 12.98 3.31 6.22
C VAL A 44 12.73 1.92 6.79
N THR A 45 12.45 0.93 5.94
CA THR A 45 12.10 -0.43 6.36
C THR A 45 13.30 -1.36 6.45
N ILE A 46 14.39 -1.10 5.69
CA ILE A 46 15.61 -1.93 5.71
C ILE A 46 16.14 -2.16 7.12
N PRO A 47 16.31 -1.15 7.99
CA PRO A 47 16.74 -1.39 9.36
C PRO A 47 15.78 -2.26 10.15
N LEU A 48 14.48 -2.05 9.96
CA LEU A 48 13.42 -2.75 10.69
C LEU A 48 13.39 -4.25 10.38
N PHE A 49 13.48 -4.64 9.09
CA PHE A 49 13.44 -6.06 8.75
C PHE A 49 14.73 -6.79 9.14
N ILE A 50 15.91 -6.13 9.05
CA ILE A 50 17.16 -6.69 9.53
C ILE A 50 17.10 -6.90 11.05
N ALA A 51 16.57 -5.90 11.78
CA ALA A 51 16.39 -5.97 13.23
C ALA A 51 15.41 -7.08 13.65
N ALA A 52 14.34 -7.30 12.90
CA ALA A 52 13.34 -8.33 13.19
C ALA A 52 13.91 -9.75 13.23
N MET A 53 14.94 -10.03 12.43
CA MET A 53 15.62 -11.33 12.40
C MET A 53 17.07 -11.27 12.90
N SER A 54 17.54 -10.10 13.32
CA SER A 54 18.91 -9.86 13.81
C SER A 54 20.00 -10.32 12.85
N GLY A 55 19.81 -10.09 11.53
CA GLY A 55 20.82 -10.41 10.54
C GLY A 55 20.33 -10.53 9.09
N PRO A 56 21.27 -10.82 8.14
CA PRO A 56 20.98 -10.91 6.71
C PRO A 56 19.99 -12.00 6.31
N GLN A 57 19.78 -13.02 7.15
CA GLN A 57 18.77 -14.07 6.96
C GLN A 57 17.34 -13.48 6.83
N ALA A 58 17.14 -12.24 7.26
CA ALA A 58 15.90 -11.49 7.02
C ALA A 58 15.52 -11.39 5.53
N MET A 59 16.48 -11.53 4.60
CA MET A 59 16.22 -11.62 3.16
C MET A 59 15.29 -12.78 2.77
N ILE A 60 15.21 -13.84 3.59
CA ILE A 60 14.25 -14.93 3.39
C ILE A 60 12.82 -14.39 3.46
N ALA A 61 12.55 -13.45 4.36
CA ALA A 61 11.24 -12.81 4.48
C ALA A 61 10.84 -12.05 3.21
N TRP A 62 11.79 -11.39 2.55
CA TRP A 62 11.56 -10.71 1.26
C TRP A 62 11.17 -11.69 0.16
N VAL A 63 11.85 -12.84 0.08
CA VAL A 63 11.52 -13.89 -0.89
C VAL A 63 10.13 -14.45 -0.63
N LEU A 64 9.83 -14.79 0.62
CA LEU A 64 8.52 -15.34 1.01
C LEU A 64 7.40 -14.31 0.82
N ALA A 65 7.64 -13.05 1.15
CA ALA A 65 6.71 -11.95 0.89
C ALA A 65 6.48 -11.77 -0.62
N ALA A 66 7.51 -11.84 -1.45
CA ALA A 66 7.37 -11.79 -2.90
C ALA A 66 6.51 -12.95 -3.43
N ILE A 67 6.73 -14.19 -2.94
CA ILE A 67 5.91 -15.36 -3.30
C ILE A 67 4.45 -15.13 -2.91
N LEU A 68 4.21 -14.65 -1.69
CA LEU A 68 2.87 -14.33 -1.21
C LEU A 68 2.20 -13.29 -2.11
N VAL A 69 2.90 -12.19 -2.40
CA VAL A 69 2.37 -11.09 -3.23
C VAL A 69 2.16 -11.52 -4.67
N VAL A 70 3.00 -12.39 -5.24
CA VAL A 70 2.75 -13.02 -6.55
C VAL A 70 1.48 -13.86 -6.52
N CYS A 71 1.30 -14.69 -5.51
CA CYS A 71 0.11 -15.53 -5.34
C CYS A 71 -1.16 -14.69 -5.17
N ASP A 72 -1.10 -13.64 -4.35
CA ASP A 72 -2.21 -12.70 -4.16
C ASP A 72 -2.44 -11.85 -5.42
N GLY A 73 -1.38 -11.44 -6.11
CA GLY A 73 -1.44 -10.75 -7.39
C GLY A 73 -2.17 -11.53 -8.48
N LEU A 74 -2.10 -12.86 -8.46
CA LEU A 74 -2.92 -13.71 -9.35
C LEU A 74 -4.42 -13.63 -9.00
N VAL A 75 -4.79 -13.50 -7.73
CA VAL A 75 -6.18 -13.26 -7.30
C VAL A 75 -6.68 -11.91 -7.83
N TRP A 76 -5.88 -10.86 -7.66
CA TRP A 76 -6.18 -9.53 -8.17
C TRP A 76 -6.28 -9.51 -9.69
N SER A 77 -5.36 -10.19 -10.37
CA SER A 77 -5.33 -10.30 -11.82
C SER A 77 -6.59 -10.94 -12.37
N GLU A 78 -7.05 -12.01 -11.75
CA GLU A 78 -8.24 -12.73 -12.19
C GLU A 78 -9.51 -11.93 -11.94
N LEU A 79 -9.68 -11.38 -10.74
CA LEU A 79 -10.85 -10.55 -10.43
C LEU A 79 -10.86 -9.26 -11.26
N GLY A 80 -9.71 -8.58 -11.41
CA GLY A 80 -9.61 -7.36 -12.19
C GLY A 80 -9.85 -7.56 -13.68
N ALA A 81 -9.48 -8.72 -14.23
CA ALA A 81 -9.77 -9.07 -15.62
C ALA A 81 -11.25 -9.45 -15.83
N ALA A 82 -11.87 -10.12 -14.83
CA ALA A 82 -13.25 -10.60 -14.93
C ALA A 82 -14.29 -9.51 -14.59
N ILE A 83 -13.94 -8.60 -13.69
CA ILE A 83 -14.82 -7.55 -13.16
C ILE A 83 -14.07 -6.20 -13.25
N PRO A 84 -13.72 -5.73 -14.46
CA PRO A 84 -13.03 -4.45 -14.60
C PRO A 84 -13.95 -3.31 -14.18
N GLY A 85 -13.41 -2.36 -13.39
CA GLY A 85 -14.15 -1.22 -12.91
C GLY A 85 -13.32 -0.39 -11.93
N SER A 86 -13.72 0.84 -11.67
CA SER A 86 -13.02 1.71 -10.72
C SER A 86 -13.32 1.34 -9.28
N GLY A 87 -12.29 1.32 -8.43
CA GLY A 87 -12.41 1.07 -6.99
C GLY A 87 -11.81 -0.25 -6.49
N GLY A 88 -11.28 -1.13 -7.39
CA GLY A 88 -10.59 -2.35 -7.00
C GLY A 88 -11.43 -3.27 -6.10
N THR A 89 -10.91 -3.63 -4.92
CA THR A 89 -11.60 -4.52 -3.97
C THR A 89 -13.03 -4.05 -3.63
N TYR A 90 -13.26 -2.74 -3.48
CA TYR A 90 -14.61 -2.21 -3.28
C TYR A 90 -15.55 -2.66 -4.40
N HIS A 91 -15.12 -2.49 -5.65
CA HIS A 91 -15.92 -2.86 -6.83
C HIS A 91 -16.14 -4.38 -6.90
N PHE A 92 -15.12 -5.18 -6.63
CA PHE A 92 -15.23 -6.65 -6.62
C PHE A 92 -16.20 -7.14 -5.55
N LEU A 93 -16.04 -6.67 -4.31
CA LEU A 93 -16.92 -7.08 -3.21
C LEU A 93 -18.37 -6.65 -3.46
N LYS A 94 -18.59 -5.45 -3.99
CA LYS A 94 -19.92 -4.95 -4.37
C LYS A 94 -20.56 -5.82 -5.46
N ARG A 95 -19.82 -6.14 -6.52
CA ARG A 95 -20.33 -6.92 -7.65
C ARG A 95 -20.62 -8.37 -7.28
N ILE A 96 -19.82 -8.97 -6.40
CA ILE A 96 -19.94 -10.37 -5.99
C ILE A 96 -20.98 -10.54 -4.90
N PHE A 97 -20.92 -9.72 -3.86
CA PHE A 97 -21.77 -9.86 -2.68
C PHE A 97 -23.05 -9.02 -2.70
N GLY A 98 -23.13 -8.00 -3.55
CA GLY A 98 -24.25 -7.05 -3.58
C GLY A 98 -25.64 -7.69 -3.85
N ILE A 99 -25.68 -8.93 -4.35
CA ILE A 99 -26.92 -9.71 -4.52
C ILE A 99 -27.49 -10.26 -3.20
N TYR A 100 -26.67 -10.31 -2.14
CA TYR A 100 -27.10 -10.81 -0.83
C TYR A 100 -27.65 -9.66 0.03
N PRO A 101 -28.62 -9.91 0.94
CA PRO A 101 -29.16 -8.88 1.84
C PRO A 101 -28.10 -8.20 2.72
N TRP A 102 -27.04 -8.95 3.07
CA TRP A 102 -25.90 -8.47 3.85
C TRP A 102 -24.74 -8.00 2.98
N GLY A 103 -24.85 -8.08 1.67
CA GLY A 103 -23.74 -7.92 0.73
C GLY A 103 -23.13 -6.51 0.68
N ARG A 104 -23.82 -5.50 1.23
CA ARG A 104 -23.30 -4.13 1.34
C ARG A 104 -22.31 -3.95 2.50
N ILE A 105 -22.24 -4.90 3.45
CA ILE A 105 -21.34 -4.81 4.63
C ILE A 105 -19.88 -4.81 4.19
N LEU A 106 -19.49 -5.77 3.34
CA LEU A 106 -18.08 -5.93 2.95
C LEU A 106 -17.54 -4.74 2.14
N PRO A 107 -18.24 -4.21 1.12
CA PRO A 107 -17.83 -2.97 0.45
C PRO A 107 -17.69 -1.78 1.40
N PHE A 108 -18.63 -1.61 2.35
CA PHE A 108 -18.57 -0.54 3.35
C PHE A 108 -17.36 -0.72 4.26
N LEU A 109 -17.15 -1.93 4.81
CA LEU A 109 -16.01 -2.24 5.66
C LEU A 109 -14.68 -2.05 4.92
N PHE A 110 -14.62 -2.37 3.63
CA PHE A 110 -13.43 -2.09 2.84
C PHE A 110 -13.12 -0.59 2.81
N ILE A 111 -14.10 0.27 2.52
CA ILE A 111 -13.87 1.72 2.49
C ILE A 111 -13.50 2.24 3.88
N TRP A 112 -14.18 1.76 4.93
CA TRP A 112 -13.92 2.15 6.31
C TRP A 112 -12.49 1.82 6.73
N GLN A 113 -12.06 0.56 6.55
CA GLN A 113 -10.71 0.13 6.88
C GLN A 113 -9.66 0.83 6.01
N PHE A 114 -9.98 1.10 4.73
CA PHE A 114 -9.07 1.76 3.79
C PHE A 114 -8.80 3.21 4.20
N MET A 115 -9.80 3.94 4.70
CA MET A 115 -9.61 5.30 5.23
C MET A 115 -8.56 5.32 6.35
N VAL A 116 -8.57 4.32 7.23
CA VAL A 116 -7.62 4.20 8.34
C VAL A 116 -6.27 3.71 7.84
N SER A 117 -6.23 2.58 7.13
CA SER A 117 -4.98 1.96 6.68
C SER A 117 -4.24 2.81 5.64
N GLY A 118 -4.96 3.48 4.74
CA GLY A 118 -4.37 4.41 3.77
C GLY A 118 -3.78 5.66 4.43
N ALA A 119 -4.44 6.19 5.45
CA ALA A 119 -3.90 7.30 6.23
C ALA A 119 -2.64 6.89 7.01
N MET A 120 -2.59 5.67 7.56
CA MET A 120 -1.40 5.11 8.20
C MET A 120 -0.25 4.94 7.20
N GLU A 121 -0.53 4.42 6.01
CA GLU A 121 0.46 4.25 4.96
C GLU A 121 1.07 5.61 4.52
N ILE A 122 0.25 6.63 4.37
CA ILE A 122 0.73 7.98 4.06
C ILE A 122 1.54 8.56 5.25
N ALA A 123 1.07 8.34 6.50
CA ALA A 123 1.75 8.81 7.71
C ALA A 123 3.16 8.22 7.85
N SER A 124 3.35 6.92 7.54
CA SER A 124 4.66 6.28 7.59
C SER A 124 5.67 6.95 6.66
N GLY A 125 5.21 7.41 5.48
CA GLY A 125 6.05 8.19 4.56
C GLY A 125 6.51 9.52 5.16
N TYR A 126 5.65 10.24 5.87
CA TYR A 126 6.03 11.48 6.56
C TYR A 126 6.92 11.23 7.78
N ILE A 127 6.65 10.17 8.56
CA ILE A 127 7.50 9.78 9.70
C ILE A 127 8.90 9.43 9.22
N GLY A 128 9.00 8.61 8.15
CA GLY A 128 10.28 8.27 7.54
C GLY A 128 11.02 9.50 6.99
N ALA A 129 10.32 10.38 6.28
CA ALA A 129 10.89 11.62 5.79
C ALA A 129 11.45 12.51 6.90
N LEU A 130 10.78 12.54 8.06
CA LEU A 130 11.20 13.33 9.21
C LEU A 130 12.56 12.85 9.74
N GLU A 131 12.83 11.54 9.81
CA GLU A 131 14.12 11.01 10.27
C GLU A 131 15.26 11.43 9.31
N TYR A 132 15.02 11.41 8.01
CA TYR A 132 15.98 11.93 7.02
C TYR A 132 16.17 13.44 7.11
N LEU A 133 15.10 14.19 7.39
CA LEU A 133 15.19 15.65 7.57
C LEU A 133 16.04 16.01 8.80
N LYS A 134 15.89 15.28 9.91
CA LYS A 134 16.72 15.43 11.11
C LYS A 134 18.19 15.15 10.83
N TYR A 135 18.50 14.15 10.00
CA TYR A 135 19.87 13.88 9.59
C TYR A 135 20.47 15.05 8.79
N ALA A 136 19.71 15.60 7.82
CA ALA A 136 20.15 16.73 7.01
C ALA A 136 20.25 18.04 7.80
N MET A 137 19.37 18.23 8.80
CA MET A 137 19.21 19.44 9.59
C MET A 137 19.12 19.14 11.09
N PRO A 138 20.22 18.73 11.77
CA PRO A 138 20.19 18.34 13.19
C PRO A 138 19.67 19.41 14.14
N TRP A 139 19.95 20.69 13.85
CA TRP A 139 19.48 21.83 14.63
C TRP A 139 17.95 21.93 14.74
N LEU A 140 17.24 21.25 13.85
CA LEU A 140 15.79 21.26 13.80
C LEU A 140 15.20 20.46 14.96
N GLU A 141 15.82 19.35 15.30
CA GLU A 141 15.41 18.51 16.45
C GLU A 141 15.58 19.28 17.75
N GLU A 142 16.73 19.90 17.96
CA GLU A 142 17.04 20.71 19.16
C GLU A 142 16.03 21.85 19.38
N ARG A 143 15.61 22.52 18.30
CA ARG A 143 14.62 23.60 18.37
C ARG A 143 13.19 23.15 18.65
N MET A 144 12.82 21.96 18.17
CA MET A 144 11.45 21.45 18.28
C MET A 144 11.23 20.58 19.52
N GLU A 145 12.30 20.09 20.17
CA GLU A 145 12.23 19.23 21.35
C GLU A 145 11.38 19.81 22.51
N PRO A 146 11.41 21.13 22.81
CA PRO A 146 10.59 21.71 23.86
C PRO A 146 9.07 21.68 23.60
N LEU A 147 8.65 21.43 22.36
CA LEU A 147 7.24 21.41 21.98
C LEU A 147 6.67 20.02 22.21
N TRP A 148 5.46 19.94 22.78
CA TRP A 148 4.73 18.70 22.86
C TRP A 148 4.58 18.07 21.46
N GLY A 149 5.04 16.83 21.28
CA GLY A 149 5.11 16.18 19.98
C GLY A 149 6.38 16.48 19.18
N GLY A 150 7.22 17.42 19.62
CA GLY A 150 8.53 17.71 19.05
C GLY A 150 8.52 17.97 17.54
N SER A 151 9.48 17.39 16.85
CA SER A 151 9.66 17.54 15.40
C SER A 151 8.49 16.94 14.55
N ARG A 152 7.57 16.15 15.15
CA ARG A 152 6.39 15.60 14.45
C ARG A 152 5.45 16.67 13.90
N TRP A 153 5.46 17.88 14.48
CA TRP A 153 4.73 19.03 13.95
C TRP A 153 5.20 19.45 12.55
N ILE A 154 6.45 19.18 12.21
CA ILE A 154 6.96 19.45 10.86
C ILE A 154 6.25 18.53 9.85
N ALA A 155 6.08 17.25 10.20
CA ALA A 155 5.28 16.32 9.39
C ALA A 155 3.84 16.83 9.23
N VAL A 156 3.18 17.28 10.32
CA VAL A 156 1.82 17.83 10.26
C VAL A 156 1.73 19.06 9.35
N ILE A 157 2.69 19.99 9.46
CA ILE A 157 2.74 21.17 8.58
C ILE A 157 2.94 20.73 7.12
N THR A 158 3.82 19.75 6.86
CA THR A 158 4.07 19.24 5.51
C THR A 158 2.83 18.55 4.94
N ILE A 159 2.09 17.77 5.75
CA ILE A 159 0.80 17.18 5.37
C ILE A 159 -0.18 18.27 4.95
N PHE A 160 -0.28 19.33 5.74
CA PHE A 160 -1.17 20.44 5.42
C PHE A 160 -0.78 21.11 4.10
N LEU A 161 0.51 21.39 3.88
CA LEU A 161 1.02 21.98 2.64
C LEU A 161 0.76 21.09 1.42
N VAL A 162 1.03 19.77 1.53
CA VAL A 162 0.75 18.80 0.45
C VAL A 162 -0.76 18.73 0.17
N THR A 163 -1.57 18.70 1.22
CA THR A 163 -3.04 18.70 1.07
C THR A 163 -3.53 19.97 0.36
N LEU A 164 -3.00 21.14 0.72
CA LEU A 164 -3.29 22.41 0.02
C LEU A 164 -2.84 22.39 -1.44
N LEU A 165 -1.67 21.81 -1.72
CA LEU A 165 -1.18 21.69 -3.10
C LEU A 165 -2.08 20.79 -3.95
N LEU A 166 -2.68 19.77 -3.34
CA LEU A 166 -3.64 18.87 -3.99
C LEU A 166 -5.04 19.48 -4.16
N CYS A 167 -5.35 20.61 -3.51
CA CYS A 167 -6.60 21.36 -3.65
C CYS A 167 -6.71 22.09 -5.00
N ARG A 168 -6.27 21.46 -6.08
CA ARG A 168 -6.25 22.03 -7.44
C ARG A 168 -6.75 21.01 -8.46
N ARG A 169 -7.05 21.48 -9.69
CA ARG A 169 -7.46 20.62 -10.80
C ARG A 169 -6.37 19.62 -11.18
N ILE A 170 -6.75 18.36 -11.38
CA ILE A 170 -5.84 17.26 -11.77
C ILE A 170 -4.96 17.57 -12.97
N ARG A 171 -5.49 18.28 -13.98
CA ARG A 171 -4.74 18.60 -15.20
C ARG A 171 -3.41 19.32 -14.94
N ASN A 172 -3.35 20.10 -13.85
CA ASN A 172 -2.15 20.82 -13.46
C ASN A 172 -1.17 19.98 -12.62
N ILE A 173 -1.63 18.82 -12.12
CA ILE A 173 -0.88 17.96 -11.21
C ILE A 173 -0.07 16.88 -11.98
N GLY A 174 -0.50 16.50 -13.18
CA GLY A 174 0.09 15.36 -13.91
C GLY A 174 1.60 15.49 -14.16
N TRP A 175 2.08 16.67 -14.57
CA TRP A 175 3.52 16.89 -14.75
C TRP A 175 4.32 16.82 -13.44
N ILE A 176 3.73 17.28 -12.33
CA ILE A 176 4.35 17.19 -11.01
C ILE A 176 4.53 15.73 -10.63
N VAL A 177 3.52 14.89 -10.85
CA VAL A 177 3.59 13.44 -10.57
C VAL A 177 4.71 12.77 -11.39
N ILE A 178 4.79 13.05 -12.69
CA ILE A 178 5.84 12.48 -13.55
C ILE A 178 7.23 12.87 -13.06
N LEU A 179 7.45 14.17 -12.79
CA LEU A 179 8.73 14.67 -12.31
C LEU A 179 9.11 14.05 -10.96
N MET A 180 8.15 13.97 -10.04
CA MET A 180 8.36 13.37 -8.72
C MET A 180 8.70 11.89 -8.81
N THR A 181 7.95 11.12 -9.59
CA THR A 181 8.18 9.68 -9.78
C THR A 181 9.53 9.42 -10.46
N SER A 182 9.90 10.22 -11.47
CA SER A 182 11.20 10.08 -12.14
C SER A 182 12.37 10.29 -11.16
N GLY A 183 12.27 11.28 -10.27
CA GLY A 183 13.26 11.49 -9.22
C GLY A 183 13.35 10.33 -8.22
N ALA A 184 12.22 9.74 -7.84
CA ALA A 184 12.19 8.57 -6.96
C ALA A 184 12.89 7.34 -7.60
N LEU A 185 12.59 7.06 -8.87
CA LEU A 185 13.24 5.97 -9.61
C LEU A 185 14.74 6.20 -9.76
N LEU A 186 15.16 7.44 -10.02
CA LEU A 186 16.58 7.81 -10.09
C LEU A 186 17.27 7.56 -8.74
N THR A 187 16.64 7.90 -7.63
CA THR A 187 17.19 7.71 -6.28
C THR A 187 17.45 6.22 -6.01
N VAL A 188 16.48 5.35 -6.31
CA VAL A 188 16.64 3.91 -6.15
C VAL A 188 17.73 3.35 -7.08
N ALA A 189 17.74 3.78 -8.33
CA ALA A 189 18.77 3.36 -9.30
C ALA A 189 20.18 3.77 -8.84
N LEU A 190 20.36 4.97 -8.28
CA LEU A 190 21.65 5.43 -7.75
C LEU A 190 22.11 4.55 -6.56
N VAL A 191 21.23 4.20 -5.63
CA VAL A 191 21.59 3.29 -4.52
C VAL A 191 22.05 1.95 -5.05
N ILE A 192 21.31 1.36 -5.99
CA ILE A 192 21.66 0.07 -6.57
C ILE A 192 23.01 0.16 -7.29
N LEU A 193 23.19 1.10 -8.20
CA LEU A 193 24.41 1.23 -8.99
C LEU A 193 25.65 1.49 -8.12
N VAL A 194 25.54 2.44 -7.19
CA VAL A 194 26.63 2.78 -6.28
C VAL A 194 26.94 1.64 -5.33
N GLY A 195 25.92 0.97 -4.78
CA GLY A 195 26.11 -0.14 -3.86
C GLY A 195 26.75 -1.36 -4.52
N TRP A 196 26.31 -1.73 -5.72
CA TRP A 196 26.93 -2.84 -6.47
C TRP A 196 28.37 -2.54 -6.89
N TRP A 197 28.69 -1.28 -7.17
CA TRP A 197 30.07 -0.88 -7.46
C TRP A 197 31.03 -1.03 -6.27
N HIS A 198 30.52 -0.82 -5.05
CA HIS A 198 31.29 -0.90 -3.79
C HIS A 198 30.95 -2.14 -2.96
N MET A 199 30.32 -3.15 -3.58
CA MET A 199 29.86 -4.33 -2.88
C MET A 199 31.01 -5.16 -2.31
N ASP A 200 30.95 -5.45 -1.01
CA ASP A 200 31.86 -6.34 -0.33
C ASP A 200 31.09 -7.51 0.29
N TRP A 201 31.17 -8.66 -0.34
CA TRP A 201 30.48 -9.87 0.09
C TRP A 201 30.93 -10.37 1.47
N SER A 202 32.13 -10.01 1.93
CA SER A 202 32.64 -10.39 3.27
C SER A 202 31.83 -9.74 4.40
N ARG A 203 31.12 -8.66 4.12
CA ARG A 203 30.27 -7.95 5.09
C ARG A 203 28.93 -8.64 5.34
N ILE A 204 28.49 -9.52 4.43
CA ILE A 204 27.26 -10.28 4.57
C ILE A 204 27.56 -11.56 5.38
N THR A 205 27.73 -11.39 6.67
CA THR A 205 28.01 -12.50 7.61
C THR A 205 26.73 -12.86 8.36
N PHE A 206 26.48 -14.18 8.52
CA PHE A 206 25.32 -14.64 9.27
C PHE A 206 25.70 -14.88 10.74
N PRO A 207 24.84 -14.50 11.71
CA PRO A 207 25.03 -14.88 13.10
C PRO A 207 24.95 -16.41 13.31
N GLU A 208 25.58 -16.93 14.35
CA GLU A 208 25.68 -18.37 14.60
C GLU A 208 24.35 -19.13 14.63
N ASN A 209 23.28 -18.45 15.09
CA ASN A 209 21.91 -19.01 15.17
C ASN A 209 20.97 -18.56 14.07
N ALA A 210 21.47 -18.01 12.95
CA ALA A 210 20.72 -17.38 11.89
C ALA A 210 19.58 -18.26 11.33
N PHE A 211 19.76 -19.57 11.30
CA PHE A 211 18.82 -20.55 10.70
C PHE A 211 18.26 -21.54 11.71
N ARG A 212 18.28 -21.20 12.99
CA ARG A 212 17.65 -22.03 14.02
C ARG A 212 16.14 -21.88 13.97
N LEU A 213 15.47 -22.93 13.51
CA LEU A 213 14.01 -22.96 13.35
C LEU A 213 13.31 -23.16 14.71
N ASP A 214 13.16 -22.07 15.44
CA ASP A 214 12.43 -22.01 16.72
C ASP A 214 11.32 -20.94 16.66
N ALA A 215 10.61 -20.76 17.78
CA ALA A 215 9.53 -19.78 17.88
C ALA A 215 10.02 -18.33 17.65
N THR A 216 11.25 -18.03 18.03
CA THR A 216 11.88 -16.71 17.82
C THR A 216 12.13 -16.47 16.33
N PHE A 217 12.64 -17.48 15.62
CA PHE A 217 12.79 -17.42 14.17
C PHE A 217 11.44 -17.20 13.47
N ALA A 218 10.40 -17.96 13.86
CA ALA A 218 9.08 -17.84 13.25
C ALA A 218 8.46 -16.45 13.48
N SER A 219 8.57 -15.90 14.71
CA SER A 219 8.06 -14.56 15.02
C SER A 219 8.86 -13.48 14.29
N GLY A 220 10.19 -13.58 14.25
CA GLY A 220 11.05 -12.66 13.51
C GLY A 220 10.78 -12.69 12.01
N LEU A 221 10.61 -13.90 11.45
CA LEU A 221 10.26 -14.09 10.04
C LEU A 221 8.92 -13.42 9.70
N GLY A 222 7.88 -13.62 10.54
CA GLY A 222 6.59 -13.00 10.35
C GLY A 222 6.63 -11.47 10.43
N ALA A 223 7.38 -10.92 11.40
CA ALA A 223 7.58 -9.49 11.50
C ALA A 223 8.34 -8.93 10.28
N ALA A 224 9.40 -9.60 9.84
CA ALA A 224 10.15 -9.21 8.64
C ALA A 224 9.31 -9.34 7.36
N MET A 225 8.47 -10.40 7.24
CA MET A 225 7.53 -10.54 6.13
C MET A 225 6.50 -9.41 6.10
N MET A 226 5.96 -9.02 7.26
CA MET A 226 5.00 -7.91 7.34
C MET A 226 5.61 -6.60 6.81
N ILE A 227 6.86 -6.33 7.17
CA ILE A 227 7.61 -5.16 6.70
C ILE A 227 7.84 -5.25 5.18
N ALA A 228 8.29 -6.40 4.68
CA ALA A 228 8.51 -6.61 3.25
C ALA A 228 7.19 -6.50 2.44
N ILE A 229 6.09 -7.06 2.95
CA ILE A 229 4.77 -6.93 2.33
C ILE A 229 4.33 -5.47 2.25
N TYR A 230 4.58 -4.69 3.30
CA TYR A 230 4.29 -3.26 3.30
C TYR A 230 4.94 -2.55 2.10
N ASP A 231 6.19 -2.84 1.81
CA ASP A 231 6.91 -2.24 0.68
C ASP A 231 6.41 -2.72 -0.69
N TYR A 232 5.78 -3.90 -0.75
CA TYR A 232 5.11 -4.37 -1.96
C TYR A 232 3.70 -3.79 -2.16
N LEU A 233 3.08 -3.10 -1.19
CA LEU A 233 1.74 -2.54 -1.38
C LEU A 233 1.71 -1.60 -2.59
N GLY A 234 0.62 -1.65 -3.35
CA GLY A 234 0.46 -0.87 -4.58
C GLY A 234 0.48 -1.68 -5.88
N TYR A 235 0.89 -2.96 -5.88
CA TYR A 235 0.89 -3.82 -7.07
C TYR A 235 -0.50 -3.98 -7.72
N TYR A 236 -1.55 -3.73 -6.98
CA TYR A 236 -2.95 -3.85 -7.39
C TYR A 236 -3.59 -2.51 -7.81
N ASN A 237 -2.83 -1.41 -7.83
CA ASN A 237 -3.40 -0.08 -8.08
C ASN A 237 -4.06 0.07 -9.45
N VAL A 238 -3.58 -0.64 -10.46
CA VAL A 238 -4.24 -0.70 -11.77
C VAL A 238 -5.69 -1.17 -11.69
N CYS A 239 -6.02 -2.05 -10.71
CA CYS A 239 -7.38 -2.54 -10.51
C CYS A 239 -8.32 -1.43 -9.97
N HIS A 240 -7.78 -0.39 -9.33
CA HIS A 240 -8.57 0.77 -8.91
C HIS A 240 -8.99 1.68 -10.07
N LEU A 241 -8.35 1.53 -11.24
CA LEU A 241 -8.57 2.30 -12.45
C LEU A 241 -9.09 1.42 -13.59
N GLY A 242 -9.76 0.31 -13.31
CA GLY A 242 -10.18 -0.68 -14.29
C GLY A 242 -10.99 -0.11 -15.47
N ASP A 243 -11.76 0.97 -15.25
CA ASP A 243 -12.53 1.67 -16.31
C ASP A 243 -11.66 2.43 -17.30
N GLU A 244 -10.44 2.82 -16.91
CA GLU A 244 -9.50 3.57 -17.74
C GLU A 244 -8.49 2.66 -18.47
N VAL A 245 -8.51 1.35 -18.18
CA VAL A 245 -7.57 0.37 -18.74
C VAL A 245 -8.04 -0.10 -20.11
N ARG A 246 -7.13 -0.08 -21.09
CA ARG A 246 -7.35 -0.70 -22.42
C ARG A 246 -7.20 -2.22 -22.31
N GLU A 247 -8.11 -2.97 -22.91
CA GLU A 247 -8.09 -4.45 -22.88
C GLU A 247 -7.83 -5.00 -21.47
N PRO A 248 -8.69 -4.69 -20.46
CA PRO A 248 -8.43 -4.99 -19.05
C PRO A 248 -8.16 -6.48 -18.82
N ALA A 249 -8.78 -7.36 -19.59
CA ALA A 249 -8.57 -8.81 -19.55
C ALA A 249 -7.10 -9.23 -19.73
N ARG A 250 -6.31 -8.48 -20.48
CA ARG A 250 -4.89 -8.75 -20.74
C ARG A 250 -3.98 -7.79 -19.98
N THR A 251 -4.34 -6.51 -19.95
CA THR A 251 -3.51 -5.46 -19.39
C THR A 251 -3.38 -5.57 -17.87
N ILE A 252 -4.48 -5.85 -17.15
CA ILE A 252 -4.45 -5.93 -15.68
C ILE A 252 -3.56 -7.08 -15.20
N PRO A 253 -3.72 -8.34 -15.67
CA PRO A 253 -2.84 -9.42 -15.27
C PRO A 253 -1.37 -9.15 -15.58
N LEU A 254 -1.09 -8.64 -16.79
CA LEU A 254 0.27 -8.32 -17.20
C LEU A 254 0.89 -7.24 -16.31
N ALA A 255 0.15 -6.16 -16.04
CA ALA A 255 0.63 -5.05 -15.22
C ALA A 255 0.90 -5.48 -13.77
N VAL A 256 -0.01 -6.23 -13.14
CA VAL A 256 0.13 -6.73 -11.77
C VAL A 256 1.35 -7.65 -11.67
N MET A 257 1.43 -8.68 -12.51
CA MET A 257 2.49 -9.68 -12.42
C MET A 257 3.87 -9.09 -12.75
N THR A 258 3.96 -8.28 -13.81
CA THR A 258 5.24 -7.66 -14.21
C THR A 258 5.71 -6.68 -13.14
N SER A 259 4.83 -5.85 -12.59
CA SER A 259 5.21 -4.88 -11.54
C SER A 259 5.73 -5.57 -10.28
N VAL A 260 5.06 -6.63 -9.80
CA VAL A 260 5.53 -7.39 -8.63
C VAL A 260 6.91 -7.99 -8.86
N ILE A 261 7.13 -8.65 -10.01
CA ILE A 261 8.43 -9.28 -10.30
C ILE A 261 9.55 -8.22 -10.40
N VAL A 262 9.30 -7.14 -11.15
CA VAL A 262 10.30 -6.07 -11.34
C VAL A 262 10.64 -5.41 -10.00
N VAL A 263 9.65 -5.07 -9.19
CA VAL A 263 9.89 -4.43 -7.90
C VAL A 263 10.54 -5.40 -6.91
N ALA A 264 10.18 -6.68 -6.91
CA ALA A 264 10.86 -7.69 -6.09
C ALA A 264 12.36 -7.77 -6.42
N LEU A 265 12.71 -7.78 -7.70
CA LEU A 265 14.12 -7.77 -8.13
C LEU A 265 14.83 -6.47 -7.70
N ILE A 266 14.20 -5.31 -7.89
CA ILE A 266 14.73 -4.01 -7.48
C ILE A 266 15.00 -4.00 -5.97
N TYR A 267 14.05 -4.41 -5.15
CA TYR A 267 14.20 -4.38 -3.70
C TYR A 267 15.22 -5.39 -3.18
N MET A 268 15.22 -6.62 -3.70
CA MET A 268 16.24 -7.60 -3.34
C MET A 268 17.64 -7.11 -3.69
N THR A 269 17.80 -6.54 -4.90
CA THR A 269 19.08 -6.00 -5.37
C THR A 269 19.51 -4.80 -4.54
N MET A 270 18.60 -3.91 -4.16
CA MET A 270 18.88 -2.75 -3.32
C MET A 270 19.26 -3.14 -1.89
N ASN A 271 18.52 -4.08 -1.29
CA ASN A 271 18.81 -4.57 0.05
C ASN A 271 20.21 -5.21 0.12
N LEU A 272 20.56 -6.05 -0.85
CA LEU A 272 21.90 -6.64 -0.95
C LEU A 272 22.97 -5.57 -1.14
N ALA A 273 22.73 -4.58 -2.01
CA ALA A 273 23.65 -3.48 -2.25
C ALA A 273 23.96 -2.68 -0.97
N ILE A 274 22.95 -2.40 -0.16
CA ILE A 274 23.09 -1.66 1.10
C ILE A 274 23.84 -2.54 2.14
N MET A 275 23.47 -3.82 2.31
CA MET A 275 24.13 -4.73 3.25
C MET A 275 25.57 -5.07 2.86
N GLY A 276 25.92 -4.99 1.57
CA GLY A 276 27.30 -5.14 1.10
C GLY A 276 28.19 -3.92 1.39
N VAL A 277 27.60 -2.79 1.78
CA VAL A 277 28.34 -1.56 2.13
C VAL A 277 28.28 -1.26 3.63
N VAL A 278 27.09 -1.32 4.21
CA VAL A 278 26.86 -1.05 5.63
C VAL A 278 26.72 -2.39 6.36
N PRO A 279 27.58 -2.69 7.38
CA PRO A 279 27.46 -3.91 8.17
C PRO A 279 26.06 -4.03 8.78
N TRP A 280 25.47 -5.21 8.73
CA TRP A 280 24.11 -5.43 9.19
C TRP A 280 23.87 -5.04 10.66
N GLN A 281 24.92 -5.16 11.52
CA GLN A 281 24.88 -4.76 12.94
C GLN A 281 24.69 -3.25 13.12
N GLU A 282 25.17 -2.44 12.17
CA GLU A 282 24.97 -0.98 12.12
C GLU A 282 23.67 -0.67 11.42
N ALA A 283 23.40 -1.35 10.30
CA ALA A 283 22.19 -1.15 9.52
C ALA A 283 20.90 -1.33 10.34
N MET A 284 20.84 -2.36 11.22
CA MET A 284 19.67 -2.62 12.07
C MET A 284 19.37 -1.53 13.11
N LYS A 285 20.34 -0.66 13.41
CA LYS A 285 20.22 0.44 14.37
C LYS A 285 19.98 1.78 13.69
N SER A 286 20.15 1.83 12.38
CA SER A 286 20.02 3.05 11.61
C SER A 286 18.58 3.54 11.59
N LYS A 287 18.41 4.86 11.60
CA LYS A 287 17.11 5.52 11.33
C LYS A 287 17.05 6.09 9.91
N ASN A 288 18.18 6.16 9.23
CA ASN A 288 18.36 6.81 7.94
C ASN A 288 19.41 6.09 7.09
N ILE A 289 19.19 4.78 6.90
CA ILE A 289 20.13 3.83 6.29
C ILE A 289 20.73 4.28 4.95
N ALA A 290 19.95 4.96 4.11
CA ALA A 290 20.44 5.44 2.82
C ALA A 290 21.42 6.62 2.97
N ALA A 291 21.27 7.43 4.03
CA ALA A 291 22.26 8.45 4.37
C ALA A 291 23.53 7.84 4.91
N ASP A 292 23.41 6.86 5.85
CA ASP A 292 24.56 6.14 6.42
C ASP A 292 25.33 5.39 5.33
N PHE A 293 24.63 4.79 4.37
CA PHE A 293 25.22 4.16 3.19
C PHE A 293 26.09 5.14 2.40
N MET A 294 25.58 6.33 2.10
CA MET A 294 26.34 7.34 1.37
C MET A 294 27.45 7.95 2.21
N GLU A 295 27.25 8.11 3.53
CA GLU A 295 28.27 8.61 4.44
C GLU A 295 29.45 7.66 4.54
N THR A 296 29.20 6.35 4.60
CA THR A 296 30.23 5.32 4.61
C THR A 296 31.11 5.35 3.36
N LEU A 297 30.54 5.66 2.19
CA LEU A 297 31.25 5.63 0.91
C LEU A 297 31.95 6.96 0.58
N TYR A 298 31.28 8.08 0.79
CA TYR A 298 31.69 9.39 0.27
C TYR A 298 31.76 10.48 1.34
N GLY A 299 31.39 10.16 2.58
CA GLY A 299 31.40 11.09 3.70
C GLY A 299 30.15 11.96 3.78
N ARG A 300 30.04 12.70 4.89
CA ARG A 300 28.86 13.45 5.30
C ARG A 300 28.30 14.46 4.27
N PRO A 301 29.12 15.25 3.54
CA PRO A 301 28.57 16.21 2.57
C PRO A 301 27.75 15.54 1.47
N TRP A 302 28.22 14.41 0.95
CA TRP A 302 27.51 13.62 -0.06
C TRP A 302 26.28 12.93 0.50
N ALA A 303 26.34 12.43 1.74
CA ALA A 303 25.20 11.86 2.43
C ALA A 303 24.08 12.87 2.62
N VAL A 304 24.39 14.12 3.02
CA VAL A 304 23.43 15.21 3.15
C VAL A 304 22.81 15.56 1.78
N ALA A 305 23.64 15.68 0.74
CA ALA A 305 23.15 15.94 -0.61
C ALA A 305 22.19 14.82 -1.10
N PHE A 306 22.55 13.56 -0.83
CA PHE A 306 21.71 12.40 -1.17
C PHE A 306 20.41 12.35 -0.35
N THR A 307 20.46 12.79 0.90
CA THR A 307 19.27 12.87 1.76
C THR A 307 18.17 13.76 1.15
N TRP A 308 18.51 14.82 0.42
CA TRP A 308 17.52 15.63 -0.29
C TRP A 308 16.81 14.85 -1.41
N LEU A 309 17.50 13.91 -2.07
CA LEU A 309 16.85 13.00 -3.05
C LEU A 309 15.91 12.01 -2.35
N ILE A 310 16.29 11.53 -1.16
CA ILE A 310 15.37 10.69 -0.35
C ILE A 310 14.13 11.47 0.07
N LEU A 311 14.30 12.72 0.54
CA LEU A 311 13.19 13.60 0.90
C LEU A 311 12.29 13.90 -0.31
N TRP A 312 12.89 14.08 -1.48
CA TRP A 312 12.14 14.20 -2.73
C TRP A 312 11.30 12.95 -3.01
N THR A 313 11.92 11.77 -2.87
CA THR A 313 11.23 10.48 -3.05
C THR A 313 10.09 10.31 -2.06
N ALA A 314 10.29 10.69 -0.80
CA ALA A 314 9.26 10.68 0.23
C ALA A 314 8.07 11.56 -0.15
N LEU A 315 8.34 12.82 -0.52
CA LEU A 315 7.30 13.76 -0.93
C LEU A 315 6.55 13.26 -2.18
N ALA A 316 7.26 12.68 -3.14
CA ALA A 316 6.65 12.09 -4.33
C ALA A 316 5.65 10.97 -3.97
N SER A 317 6.07 10.06 -3.09
CA SER A 317 5.24 8.94 -2.64
C SER A 317 3.99 9.43 -1.90
N VAL A 318 4.14 10.24 -0.85
CA VAL A 318 2.99 10.71 -0.06
C VAL A 318 2.03 11.59 -0.87
N PHE A 319 2.56 12.35 -1.84
CA PHE A 319 1.74 13.14 -2.77
C PHE A 319 0.88 12.24 -3.66
N ALA A 320 1.48 11.23 -4.29
CA ALA A 320 0.79 10.29 -5.16
C ALA A 320 -0.25 9.45 -4.40
N LEU A 321 0.11 8.94 -3.21
CA LEU A 321 -0.80 8.19 -2.35
C LEU A 321 -2.00 9.03 -1.90
N THR A 322 -1.76 10.25 -1.40
CA THR A 322 -2.84 11.16 -0.95
C THR A 322 -3.78 11.50 -2.11
N LEU A 323 -3.21 11.76 -3.30
CA LEU A 323 -3.98 12.02 -4.51
C LEU A 323 -4.88 10.84 -4.88
N GLY A 324 -4.33 9.62 -4.95
CA GLY A 324 -5.06 8.41 -5.34
C GLY A 324 -6.09 8.00 -4.30
N TYR A 325 -5.69 7.93 -3.04
CA TYR A 325 -6.50 7.42 -1.94
C TYR A 325 -7.71 8.31 -1.60
N SER A 326 -7.59 9.62 -1.77
CA SER A 326 -8.72 10.55 -1.57
C SER A 326 -9.92 10.27 -2.49
N ARG A 327 -9.73 9.57 -3.62
CA ARG A 327 -10.79 9.26 -4.58
C ARG A 327 -11.62 8.05 -4.22
N ILE A 328 -11.09 7.12 -3.42
CA ILE A 328 -11.75 5.86 -3.09
C ILE A 328 -13.02 6.09 -2.26
N PRO A 329 -12.99 6.82 -1.12
CA PRO A 329 -14.21 7.15 -0.36
C PRO A 329 -15.20 7.99 -1.16
N TYR A 330 -14.69 8.90 -2.02
CA TYR A 330 -15.53 9.71 -2.91
C TYR A 330 -16.30 8.83 -3.89
N ALA A 331 -15.64 7.88 -4.55
CA ALA A 331 -16.28 6.98 -5.51
C ALA A 331 -17.38 6.13 -4.84
N ALA A 332 -17.10 5.58 -3.66
CA ALA A 332 -18.06 4.80 -2.89
C ALA A 332 -19.28 5.64 -2.43
N ALA A 333 -19.05 6.87 -1.99
CA ALA A 333 -20.11 7.79 -1.60
C ALA A 333 -21.01 8.17 -2.79
N ARG A 334 -20.44 8.35 -3.98
CA ARG A 334 -21.20 8.62 -5.23
C ARG A 334 -22.06 7.44 -5.65
N GLN A 335 -21.65 6.23 -5.32
CA GLN A 335 -22.41 5.00 -5.59
C GLN A 335 -23.40 4.63 -4.46
N GLY A 336 -23.54 5.46 -3.41
CA GLY A 336 -24.47 5.26 -2.31
C GLY A 336 -24.03 4.22 -1.27
N ASP A 337 -22.78 3.75 -1.29
CA ASP A 337 -22.27 2.73 -0.38
C ASP A 337 -21.43 3.29 0.77
N PHE A 338 -21.25 4.62 0.82
CA PHE A 338 -20.54 5.32 1.90
C PHE A 338 -21.24 6.64 2.24
N PHE A 339 -20.78 7.33 3.25
CA PHE A 339 -21.39 8.59 3.71
C PHE A 339 -21.49 9.63 2.58
N ARG A 340 -22.68 10.18 2.33
CA ARG A 340 -22.94 11.16 1.27
C ARG A 340 -22.00 12.38 1.30
N VAL A 341 -21.51 12.76 2.49
CA VAL A 341 -20.61 13.90 2.67
C VAL A 341 -19.33 13.74 1.87
N PHE A 342 -18.81 12.51 1.73
CA PHE A 342 -17.60 12.20 0.96
C PHE A 342 -17.82 12.33 -0.56
N GLY A 343 -19.08 12.29 -1.03
CA GLY A 343 -19.43 12.52 -2.43
C GLY A 343 -19.38 14.00 -2.87
N LYS A 344 -19.06 14.92 -1.95
CA LYS A 344 -18.97 16.35 -2.25
C LYS A 344 -17.67 16.70 -2.96
N ILE A 345 -17.78 17.43 -4.07
CA ILE A 345 -16.65 18.01 -4.81
C ILE A 345 -16.58 19.52 -4.60
N HIS A 346 -15.36 20.06 -4.68
CA HIS A 346 -15.17 21.51 -4.63
C HIS A 346 -15.82 22.16 -5.88
N PRO A 347 -16.61 23.23 -5.73
CA PRO A 347 -17.43 23.75 -6.81
C PRO A 347 -16.62 24.26 -8.02
N THR A 348 -15.48 24.91 -7.78
CA THR A 348 -14.63 25.50 -8.82
C THR A 348 -13.50 24.56 -9.27
N GLU A 349 -12.77 23.97 -8.35
CA GLU A 349 -11.56 23.16 -8.62
C GLU A 349 -11.83 21.68 -8.88
N LYS A 350 -13.07 21.20 -8.64
CA LYS A 350 -13.55 19.85 -8.97
C LYS A 350 -12.74 18.69 -8.35
N TYR A 351 -12.23 18.84 -7.13
CA TYR A 351 -11.60 17.76 -6.35
C TYR A 351 -12.47 17.32 -5.16
N PRO A 352 -12.34 16.09 -4.63
CA PRO A 352 -13.13 15.56 -3.53
C PRO A 352 -12.61 16.09 -2.17
N TRP A 353 -13.01 17.32 -1.82
CA TRP A 353 -12.42 18.06 -0.70
C TRP A 353 -12.65 17.40 0.66
N VAL A 354 -13.82 16.78 0.90
CA VAL A 354 -14.09 16.09 2.17
C VAL A 354 -13.19 14.89 2.35
N SER A 355 -13.08 14.04 1.32
CA SER A 355 -12.20 12.87 1.34
C SER A 355 -10.74 13.27 1.56
N LEU A 356 -10.27 14.30 0.85
CA LEU A 356 -8.91 14.79 0.92
C LEU A 356 -8.57 15.33 2.33
N MET A 357 -9.45 16.19 2.89
CA MET A 357 -9.26 16.76 4.22
C MET A 357 -9.31 15.71 5.33
N THR A 358 -10.25 14.76 5.24
CA THR A 358 -10.38 13.67 6.22
C THR A 358 -9.12 12.78 6.19
N LEU A 359 -8.64 12.43 5.00
CA LEU A 359 -7.43 11.63 4.85
C LEU A 359 -6.21 12.38 5.42
N GLY A 360 -6.05 13.66 5.11
CA GLY A 360 -4.98 14.49 5.67
C GLY A 360 -5.03 14.60 7.19
N LEU A 361 -6.22 14.77 7.76
CA LEU A 361 -6.39 14.83 9.22
C LEU A 361 -6.04 13.50 9.89
N LEU A 362 -6.52 12.37 9.37
CA LEU A 362 -6.17 11.04 9.88
C LEU A 362 -4.67 10.78 9.78
N THR A 363 -4.05 11.15 8.64
CA THR A 363 -2.61 11.06 8.44
C THR A 363 -1.86 11.86 9.51
N ALA A 364 -2.28 13.09 9.80
CA ALA A 364 -1.67 13.93 10.82
C ALA A 364 -1.75 13.31 12.23
N VAL A 365 -2.88 12.69 12.57
CA VAL A 365 -3.05 11.96 13.84
C VAL A 365 -2.06 10.79 13.92
N PHE A 366 -1.96 9.97 12.86
CA PHE A 366 -1.09 8.80 12.86
C PHE A 366 0.41 9.13 12.83
N CYS A 367 0.81 10.34 12.45
CA CYS A 367 2.21 10.78 12.57
C CYS A 367 2.72 10.87 14.00
N PHE A 368 1.85 10.82 15.01
CA PHE A 368 2.25 10.78 16.42
C PHE A 368 2.54 9.37 16.94
N LEU A 369 2.27 8.33 16.15
CA LEU A 369 2.67 6.96 16.44
C LEU A 369 4.12 6.69 15.99
N ASP A 370 4.67 5.55 16.41
CA ASP A 370 5.97 5.12 15.90
C ASP A 370 5.84 4.43 14.53
N LEU A 371 6.93 4.47 13.74
CA LEU A 371 6.94 3.98 12.36
C LEU A 371 6.59 2.48 12.27
N GLY A 372 7.15 1.65 13.14
CA GLY A 372 6.92 0.20 13.13
C GLY A 372 5.45 -0.14 13.40
N THR A 373 4.85 0.51 14.40
CA THR A 373 3.43 0.35 14.73
C THR A 373 2.54 0.79 13.55
N VAL A 374 2.84 1.92 12.92
CA VAL A 374 2.05 2.42 11.78
C VAL A 374 2.13 1.46 10.59
N ILE A 375 3.30 0.94 10.26
CA ILE A 375 3.50 -0.04 9.19
C ILE A 375 2.73 -1.33 9.49
N SER A 376 2.95 -1.91 10.68
CA SER A 376 2.29 -3.15 11.07
C SER A 376 0.76 -3.02 11.09
N ALA A 377 0.25 -1.93 11.63
CA ALA A 377 -1.19 -1.67 11.66
C ALA A 377 -1.78 -1.43 10.27
N ALA A 378 -1.09 -0.69 9.40
CA ALA A 378 -1.54 -0.44 8.03
C ALA A 378 -1.73 -1.75 7.23
N VAL A 379 -0.84 -2.73 7.42
CA VAL A 379 -0.95 -4.06 6.80
C VAL A 379 -2.05 -4.88 7.47
N CYS A 380 -2.02 -5.02 8.81
CA CYS A 380 -2.98 -5.86 9.55
C CYS A 380 -4.43 -5.47 9.31
N VAL A 381 -4.73 -4.17 9.30
CA VAL A 381 -6.10 -3.65 9.05
C VAL A 381 -6.63 -4.11 7.69
N ARG A 382 -5.78 -4.31 6.69
CA ARG A 382 -6.19 -4.75 5.34
C ARG A 382 -6.40 -6.25 5.22
N ILE A 383 -5.75 -7.08 6.04
CA ILE A 383 -5.69 -8.52 5.84
C ILE A 383 -7.09 -9.15 5.75
N VAL A 384 -7.95 -8.88 6.72
CA VAL A 384 -9.24 -9.59 6.84
C VAL A 384 -10.20 -9.24 5.70
N VAL A 385 -10.41 -7.96 5.46
CA VAL A 385 -11.45 -7.50 4.50
C VAL A 385 -10.90 -7.43 3.09
N GLN A 386 -9.71 -6.86 2.89
CA GLN A 386 -9.18 -6.66 1.56
C GLN A 386 -8.59 -7.95 0.99
N PHE A 387 -7.65 -8.59 1.67
CA PHE A 387 -6.94 -9.74 1.10
C PHE A 387 -7.72 -11.04 1.29
N LEU A 388 -8.02 -11.47 2.52
CA LEU A 388 -8.75 -12.72 2.76
C LEU A 388 -10.20 -12.65 2.22
N GLY A 389 -10.88 -11.52 2.41
CA GLY A 389 -12.21 -11.29 1.86
C GLY A 389 -12.24 -11.39 0.34
N GLN A 390 -11.22 -10.88 -0.34
CA GLN A 390 -11.11 -10.94 -1.79
C GLN A 390 -10.73 -12.34 -2.30
N ILE A 391 -9.86 -13.09 -1.59
CA ILE A 391 -9.59 -14.50 -1.90
C ILE A 391 -10.88 -15.32 -1.77
N ALA A 392 -11.63 -15.15 -0.68
CA ALA A 392 -12.92 -15.80 -0.50
C ALA A 392 -13.92 -15.42 -1.62
N ALA A 393 -13.95 -14.14 -1.99
CA ALA A 393 -14.80 -13.64 -3.08
C ALA A 393 -14.48 -14.34 -4.41
N LEU A 394 -13.19 -14.56 -4.73
CA LEU A 394 -12.81 -15.28 -5.94
C LEU A 394 -13.34 -16.73 -5.95
N HIS A 395 -13.20 -17.45 -4.83
CA HIS A 395 -13.70 -18.82 -4.74
C HIS A 395 -15.23 -18.89 -4.85
N ILE A 396 -15.93 -17.94 -4.20
CA ILE A 396 -17.39 -17.86 -4.25
C ILE A 396 -17.85 -17.54 -5.67
N VAL A 397 -17.30 -16.53 -6.33
CA VAL A 397 -17.75 -16.11 -7.65
C VAL A 397 -17.54 -17.19 -8.71
N ARG A 398 -16.44 -17.95 -8.63
CA ARG A 398 -16.19 -19.07 -9.55
C ARG A 398 -17.22 -20.19 -9.45
N THR A 399 -17.81 -20.38 -8.27
CA THR A 399 -18.79 -21.48 -8.01
C THR A 399 -20.22 -21.02 -8.12
N THR A 400 -20.53 -19.76 -7.79
CA THR A 400 -21.92 -19.28 -7.67
C THR A 400 -22.37 -18.33 -8.78
N ARG A 401 -21.43 -17.78 -9.58
CA ARG A 401 -21.72 -16.78 -10.60
C ARG A 401 -21.24 -17.22 -11.99
N PRO A 402 -21.96 -18.15 -12.64
CA PRO A 402 -21.63 -18.61 -13.99
C PRO A 402 -21.80 -17.53 -15.07
N ASP A 403 -22.51 -16.44 -14.77
CA ASP A 403 -22.69 -15.25 -15.59
C ASP A 403 -21.41 -14.42 -15.75
N ILE A 404 -20.45 -14.55 -14.82
CA ILE A 404 -19.18 -13.82 -14.87
C ILE A 404 -18.16 -14.64 -15.66
N GLN A 405 -17.69 -14.08 -16.77
CA GLN A 405 -16.65 -14.69 -17.57
C GLN A 405 -15.28 -14.36 -17.01
N PHE A 406 -14.38 -15.34 -16.99
CA PHE A 406 -12.99 -15.18 -16.56
C PHE A 406 -12.06 -15.24 -17.76
N PRO A 407 -11.76 -14.10 -18.42
CA PRO A 407 -10.88 -14.05 -19.58
C PRO A 407 -9.42 -14.35 -19.20
N PHE A 408 -9.03 -14.06 -17.97
CA PHE A 408 -7.79 -14.52 -17.36
C PHE A 408 -8.13 -15.46 -16.22
N ARG A 409 -7.47 -16.62 -16.14
CA ARG A 409 -7.57 -17.59 -15.05
C ARG A 409 -6.21 -17.81 -14.43
N MET A 410 -6.12 -17.73 -13.10
CA MET A 410 -4.83 -17.98 -12.42
C MET A 410 -4.35 -19.40 -12.70
N TRP A 411 -3.06 -19.49 -12.90
CA TRP A 411 -2.39 -20.77 -13.12
C TRP A 411 -2.43 -21.58 -11.83
N LEU A 412 -2.50 -22.92 -11.96
CA LEU A 412 -2.49 -23.85 -10.82
C LEU A 412 -3.59 -23.60 -9.77
N TYR A 413 -4.71 -23.00 -10.16
CA TYR A 413 -5.84 -22.81 -9.23
C TYR A 413 -6.23 -24.15 -8.57
N PRO A 414 -6.49 -24.24 -7.23
CA PRO A 414 -6.56 -23.13 -6.27
C PRO A 414 -5.25 -22.87 -5.50
N ILE A 415 -4.12 -23.49 -5.86
CA ILE A 415 -2.88 -23.48 -5.08
C ILE A 415 -2.39 -22.05 -4.76
N PRO A 416 -2.26 -21.10 -5.71
CA PRO A 416 -1.77 -19.77 -5.37
C PRO A 416 -2.68 -19.04 -4.38
N SER A 417 -4.01 -19.13 -4.53
CA SER A 417 -4.95 -18.47 -3.61
C SER A 417 -4.92 -19.09 -2.21
N ILE A 418 -4.64 -20.39 -2.10
CA ILE A 418 -4.45 -21.08 -0.81
C ILE A 418 -3.13 -20.61 -0.16
N ILE A 419 -2.03 -20.55 -0.93
CA ILE A 419 -0.74 -20.02 -0.44
C ILE A 419 -0.91 -18.59 0.04
N ALA A 420 -1.58 -17.73 -0.73
CA ALA A 420 -1.86 -16.36 -0.33
C ALA A 420 -2.68 -16.30 0.96
N ALA A 421 -3.75 -17.10 1.09
CA ALA A 421 -4.57 -17.13 2.30
C ALA A 421 -3.76 -17.56 3.53
N PHE A 422 -2.97 -18.64 3.42
CA PHE A 422 -2.10 -19.09 4.52
C PHE A 422 -1.04 -18.05 4.87
N GLY A 423 -0.42 -17.41 3.89
CA GLY A 423 0.55 -16.36 4.12
C GLY A 423 -0.06 -15.16 4.85
N TRP A 424 -1.25 -14.70 4.45
CA TRP A 424 -1.96 -13.63 5.13
C TRP A 424 -2.37 -14.00 6.56
N ILE A 425 -2.84 -15.22 6.78
CA ILE A 425 -3.16 -15.74 8.13
C ILE A 425 -1.90 -15.82 8.97
N PHE A 426 -0.78 -16.33 8.44
CA PHE A 426 0.49 -16.38 9.14
C PHE A 426 0.94 -14.99 9.60
N VAL A 427 0.95 -14.00 8.69
CA VAL A 427 1.32 -12.62 9.02
C VAL A 427 0.40 -12.04 10.09
N LEU A 428 -0.90 -12.32 10.03
CA LEU A 428 -1.86 -11.86 11.03
C LEU A 428 -1.63 -12.49 12.41
N VAL A 429 -1.34 -13.79 12.47
CA VAL A 429 -1.11 -14.54 13.74
C VAL A 429 0.16 -14.09 14.44
N VAL A 430 1.20 -13.73 13.67
CA VAL A 430 2.50 -13.30 14.24
C VAL A 430 2.57 -11.78 14.44
N ALA A 431 1.52 -11.04 14.07
CA ALA A 431 1.47 -9.60 14.22
C ALA A 431 1.53 -9.18 15.71
N ASP A 432 2.08 -8.01 15.95
CA ASP A 432 2.12 -7.46 17.29
C ASP A 432 0.71 -7.15 17.85
N ARG A 433 0.58 -7.18 19.18
CA ARG A 433 -0.72 -7.01 19.85
C ARG A 433 -1.38 -5.66 19.55
N ILE A 434 -0.59 -4.61 19.37
CA ILE A 434 -1.10 -3.25 19.12
C ILE A 434 -1.73 -3.21 17.72
N ALA A 435 -1.03 -3.74 16.71
CA ALA A 435 -1.54 -3.82 15.34
C ALA A 435 -2.84 -4.66 15.27
N LEU A 436 -2.88 -5.80 15.99
CA LEU A 436 -4.08 -6.63 16.08
C LEU A 436 -5.26 -5.91 16.75
N LEU A 437 -5.03 -5.22 17.87
CA LEU A 437 -6.07 -4.46 18.57
C LEU A 437 -6.58 -3.31 17.71
N LEU A 438 -5.70 -2.59 17.03
CA LEU A 438 -6.08 -1.54 16.08
C LEU A 438 -6.93 -2.11 14.93
N SER A 439 -6.51 -3.24 14.36
CA SER A 439 -7.26 -3.91 13.29
C SER A 439 -8.65 -4.34 13.74
N LEU A 440 -8.75 -4.96 14.92
CA LEU A 440 -10.03 -5.35 15.50
C LEU A 440 -10.90 -4.13 15.76
N GLY A 441 -10.33 -3.06 16.32
CA GLY A 441 -11.02 -1.80 16.60
C GLY A 441 -11.58 -1.17 15.32
N VAL A 442 -10.84 -1.20 14.23
CA VAL A 442 -11.30 -0.69 12.93
C VAL A 442 -12.46 -1.52 12.39
N VAL A 443 -12.38 -2.85 12.44
CA VAL A 443 -13.46 -3.72 11.98
C VAL A 443 -14.71 -3.56 12.85
N VAL A 444 -14.57 -3.58 14.18
CA VAL A 444 -15.69 -3.44 15.14
C VAL A 444 -16.34 -2.07 15.00
N SER A 445 -15.56 -0.99 14.92
CA SER A 445 -16.10 0.36 14.71
C SER A 445 -16.83 0.49 13.37
N GLY A 446 -16.29 -0.10 12.30
CA GLY A 446 -16.94 -0.11 11.00
C GLY A 446 -18.28 -0.86 11.01
N LEU A 447 -18.32 -2.05 11.64
CA LEU A 447 -19.57 -2.80 11.82
C LEU A 447 -20.59 -2.02 12.66
N SER A 448 -20.15 -1.45 13.78
CA SER A 448 -21.01 -0.66 14.68
C SER A 448 -21.65 0.51 13.93
N ILE A 449 -20.85 1.26 13.18
CA ILE A 449 -21.34 2.41 12.41
C ILE A 449 -22.28 1.96 11.30
N TYR A 450 -21.97 0.86 10.60
CA TYR A 450 -22.84 0.32 9.56
C TYR A 450 -24.24 -0.01 10.09
N PHE A 451 -24.33 -0.69 11.26
CA PHE A 451 -25.60 -1.04 11.87
C PHE A 451 -26.35 0.16 12.49
N ILE A 452 -25.64 1.12 13.08
CA ILE A 452 -26.26 2.36 13.59
C ILE A 452 -26.93 3.16 12.46
N GLN A 453 -26.38 3.13 11.24
CA GLN A 453 -26.97 3.76 10.07
C GLN A 453 -28.17 2.99 9.47
N GLY A 454 -28.55 1.87 10.07
CA GLY A 454 -29.68 1.05 9.59
C GLY A 454 -29.39 0.21 8.37
N GLY A 455 -28.13 -0.24 8.20
CA GLY A 455 -27.75 -1.19 7.15
C GLY A 455 -27.36 -0.57 5.81
N GLY A 456 -26.90 0.65 5.82
CA GLY A 456 -26.43 1.39 4.64
C GLY A 456 -27.15 2.72 4.44
N PRO A 457 -26.60 3.62 3.61
CA PRO A 457 -27.27 4.89 3.32
C PRO A 457 -28.65 4.61 2.74
N ARG A 458 -29.67 5.10 3.43
CA ARG A 458 -31.06 4.97 2.97
C ARG A 458 -31.23 5.72 1.66
N ASP A 459 -31.88 5.07 0.69
CA ASP A 459 -32.35 5.71 -0.53
C ASP A 459 -33.26 6.89 -0.12
N ALA A 460 -32.93 8.07 -0.57
CA ALA A 460 -33.77 9.25 -0.64
C ALA A 460 -33.33 10.10 -1.83
#